data_73981f76329a1730c75ff5382c55e3d0
#
_entry.id   73981f76329a1730c75ff5382c55e3d0
#
_cell.length_a   1.000
_cell.length_b   1.000
_cell.length_c   1.000
_cell.angle_alpha   90.00
_cell.angle_beta   90.00
_cell.angle_gamma   90.00
#
_symmetry.space_group_name_H-M   'P 1'
#
loop_
_entity.id
_entity.type
_entity.pdbx_description
1 polymer ?
#
loop_
_entity_poly.entity_id
_entity_poly.type
_entity_poly.pdbx_seq_one_letter_code
_entity_poly.pdbx_strand_id
1 'polypeptide(L)'
;MIARVAQRNPDGISDEAKKNLAPVFNLDQMADAYSQQDADPVKSSGIQAKKVSYKWRTVTPEDMTNFNKAWFEIVKDNPIIALDALLAKCFGYFNVNDQPYVSMDYYVTSDYVQKNSTWIKDYNHDWREHIAGFTRVWGGIPVLGWPTHGNFYVVMTLLIGAAEVIRRRWLTLMTHIPLLLLMGVMITAPANNFERHMLPVAFVFGFVVLTYWRESLAERQRQSATLH
;
A
#
# COMPACT_ATOMS: atom_id res chain seq x y z
N MET A 1 1.38 11.63 8.12
CA MET A 1 1.14 12.00 9.52
C MET A 1 1.04 13.51 9.70
N ILE A 2 2.11 14.32 9.52
CA ILE A 2 2.08 15.81 9.71
C ILE A 2 0.89 16.45 8.98
N ALA A 3 0.67 16.12 7.71
CA ALA A 3 -0.44 16.68 6.93
C ALA A 3 -1.81 16.44 7.56
N ARG A 4 -2.01 15.26 8.17
CA ARG A 4 -3.25 14.92 8.88
C ARG A 4 -3.38 15.72 10.20
N VAL A 5 -2.27 15.90 10.91
CA VAL A 5 -2.26 16.75 12.12
C VAL A 5 -2.55 18.19 11.75
N ALA A 6 -1.88 18.73 10.73
CA ALA A 6 -2.12 20.09 10.23
C ALA A 6 -3.59 20.33 9.81
N GLN A 7 -4.25 19.28 9.26
CA GLN A 7 -5.67 19.35 8.87
C GLN A 7 -6.63 19.26 10.06
N ARG A 8 -6.33 18.39 11.05
CA ARG A 8 -7.26 18.06 12.14
C ARG A 8 -7.02 18.83 13.43
N ASN A 9 -5.77 19.16 13.71
CA ASN A 9 -5.33 19.85 14.91
C ASN A 9 -4.18 20.81 14.61
N PRO A 10 -4.40 21.89 13.82
CA PRO A 10 -3.34 22.83 13.44
C PRO A 10 -2.71 23.52 14.66
N ASP A 11 -3.47 23.73 15.74
CA ASP A 11 -2.99 24.34 16.99
C ASP A 11 -2.13 23.38 17.82
N GLY A 12 -2.20 22.07 17.54
CA GLY A 12 -1.34 21.05 18.15
C GLY A 12 0.06 20.97 17.53
N ILE A 13 0.43 21.89 16.64
CA ILE A 13 1.76 22.02 16.05
C ILE A 13 2.41 23.29 16.61
N SER A 14 3.49 23.12 17.37
CA SER A 14 4.22 24.26 17.96
C SER A 14 4.78 25.20 16.89
N ASP A 15 4.98 26.48 17.25
CA ASP A 15 5.56 27.45 16.31
C ASP A 15 7.02 27.10 15.96
N GLU A 16 7.73 26.46 16.88
CA GLU A 16 9.07 25.92 16.60
C GLU A 16 9.03 24.79 15.57
N ALA A 17 8.10 23.84 15.71
CA ALA A 17 7.89 22.79 14.74
C ALA A 17 7.48 23.35 13.37
N LYS A 18 6.57 24.33 13.30
CA LYS A 18 6.20 25.01 12.07
C LYS A 18 7.43 25.65 11.37
N LYS A 19 8.29 26.32 12.15
CA LYS A 19 9.53 26.91 11.65
C LYS A 19 10.49 25.87 11.09
N ASN A 20 10.62 24.73 11.74
CA ASN A 20 11.47 23.61 11.31
C ASN A 20 10.90 22.87 10.08
N LEU A 21 9.59 22.89 9.87
CA LEU A 21 8.93 22.30 8.70
C LEU A 21 9.00 23.22 7.47
N ALA A 22 8.97 24.54 7.68
CA ALA A 22 8.84 25.54 6.61
C ALA A 22 9.90 25.46 5.49
N PRO A 23 11.18 25.12 5.73
CA PRO A 23 12.15 24.91 4.66
C PRO A 23 11.84 23.70 3.77
N VAL A 24 11.15 22.67 4.32
CA VAL A 24 10.89 21.39 3.64
C VAL A 24 9.50 21.38 3.00
N PHE A 25 8.48 21.86 3.70
CA PHE A 25 7.09 21.85 3.24
C PHE A 25 6.39 23.19 3.44
N ASN A 26 5.43 23.47 2.58
CA ASN A 26 4.40 24.47 2.86
C ASN A 26 3.28 23.77 3.64
N LEU A 27 3.13 24.11 4.92
CA LEU A 27 2.26 23.40 5.85
C LEU A 27 0.77 23.53 5.47
N ASP A 28 0.33 24.72 5.01
CA ASP A 28 -1.06 24.95 4.61
C ASP A 28 -1.39 24.13 3.35
N GLN A 29 -0.50 24.16 2.35
CA GLN A 29 -0.67 23.34 1.14
C GLN A 29 -0.62 21.84 1.44
N MET A 30 0.18 21.43 2.43
CA MET A 30 0.28 20.03 2.86
C MET A 30 -1.04 19.56 3.50
N ALA A 31 -1.67 20.40 4.32
CA ALA A 31 -2.96 20.11 4.95
C ALA A 31 -4.07 19.97 3.89
N ASP A 32 -4.11 20.89 2.92
CA ASP A 32 -5.09 20.87 1.81
C ASP A 32 -4.91 19.69 0.86
N ALA A 33 -3.64 19.26 0.65
CA ALA A 33 -3.31 18.16 -0.24
C ALA A 33 -3.48 16.78 0.44
N TYR A 34 -3.78 16.74 1.74
CA TYR A 34 -3.90 15.48 2.45
C TYR A 34 -5.02 14.60 1.88
N SER A 35 -4.66 13.39 1.48
CA SER A 35 -5.57 12.31 1.13
C SER A 35 -5.33 11.09 2.02
N GLN A 36 -6.40 10.44 2.46
CA GLN A 36 -6.29 9.23 3.28
C GLN A 36 -5.62 8.09 2.53
N GLN A 37 -5.91 7.94 1.25
CA GLN A 37 -5.43 6.83 0.44
C GLN A 37 -4.19 7.16 -0.38
N ASP A 38 -3.93 8.45 -0.69
CA ASP A 38 -2.86 8.88 -1.56
C ASP A 38 -1.88 9.85 -0.88
N ALA A 39 -0.58 9.50 -0.83
CA ALA A 39 0.47 10.34 -0.31
C ALA A 39 1.08 11.26 -1.37
N ASP A 40 0.87 10.97 -2.64
CA ASP A 40 1.54 11.65 -3.74
C ASP A 40 1.17 13.14 -3.84
N PRO A 41 -0.09 13.57 -3.59
CA PRO A 41 -0.41 14.99 -3.56
C PRO A 41 0.41 15.81 -2.56
N VAL A 42 0.78 15.20 -1.41
CA VAL A 42 1.63 15.84 -0.41
C VAL A 42 3.11 15.80 -0.79
N LYS A 43 3.56 14.71 -1.42
CA LYS A 43 4.97 14.48 -1.79
C LYS A 43 5.32 15.10 -3.14
N SER A 44 4.36 15.17 -4.06
CA SER A 44 4.64 15.62 -5.42
C SER A 44 4.90 17.11 -5.45
N SER A 45 5.91 17.48 -6.20
CA SER A 45 6.30 18.87 -6.45
C SER A 45 5.42 19.54 -7.53
N GLY A 46 4.13 19.24 -7.57
CA GLY A 46 3.18 20.10 -8.23
C GLY A 46 2.73 19.75 -9.64
N ILE A 47 3.15 18.65 -10.25
CA ILE A 47 2.66 18.29 -11.61
C ILE A 47 1.25 17.72 -11.56
N GLN A 48 0.94 16.89 -10.56
CA GLN A 48 -0.39 16.27 -10.43
C GLN A 48 -1.33 17.01 -9.47
N ALA A 49 -0.79 17.68 -8.44
CA ALA A 49 -1.59 18.28 -7.37
C ALA A 49 -1.89 19.78 -7.53
N LYS A 50 -1.42 20.45 -8.57
CA LYS A 50 -1.53 21.91 -8.79
C LYS A 50 -0.94 22.78 -7.65
N LYS A 51 -0.41 22.19 -6.56
CA LYS A 51 0.15 22.85 -5.40
C LYS A 51 1.49 22.21 -5.06
N VAL A 52 2.53 23.02 -4.84
CA VAL A 52 3.88 22.57 -4.47
C VAL A 52 4.02 22.61 -2.96
N SER A 53 3.68 21.51 -2.27
CA SER A 53 3.89 21.45 -0.83
C SER A 53 5.33 21.10 -0.46
N TYR A 54 6.01 20.24 -1.23
CA TYR A 54 7.37 19.79 -0.97
C TYR A 54 8.43 20.61 -1.74
N LYS A 55 9.35 21.24 -1.02
CA LYS A 55 10.37 22.14 -1.55
C LYS A 55 11.68 21.43 -1.92
N TRP A 56 11.63 20.27 -2.52
CA TRP A 56 12.75 19.35 -2.75
C TRP A 56 14.01 19.95 -3.40
N ARG A 57 13.88 21.06 -4.13
CA ARG A 57 15.01 21.72 -4.82
C ARG A 57 15.90 22.54 -3.89
N THR A 58 15.39 22.97 -2.74
CA THR A 58 16.05 23.90 -1.81
C THR A 58 16.38 23.28 -0.47
N VAL A 59 15.90 22.06 -0.20
CA VAL A 59 16.11 21.36 1.06
C VAL A 59 17.55 20.92 1.25
N THR A 60 18.11 21.25 2.41
CA THR A 60 19.44 20.85 2.83
C THR A 60 19.41 19.67 3.80
N PRO A 61 20.54 18.96 4.04
CA PRO A 61 20.60 17.91 5.08
C PRO A 61 20.27 18.42 6.49
N GLU A 62 20.59 19.68 6.80
CA GLU A 62 20.26 20.31 8.07
C GLU A 62 18.75 20.53 8.20
N ASP A 63 18.09 21.01 7.13
CA ASP A 63 16.63 21.15 7.11
C ASP A 63 15.94 19.80 7.35
N MET A 64 16.46 18.71 6.77
CA MET A 64 15.93 17.36 7.01
C MET A 64 16.13 16.89 8.44
N THR A 65 17.23 17.26 9.08
CA THR A 65 17.47 16.96 10.50
C THR A 65 16.45 17.68 11.38
N ASN A 66 16.21 18.97 11.12
CA ASN A 66 15.22 19.76 11.85
C ASN A 66 13.78 19.27 11.56
N PHE A 67 13.49 18.90 10.32
CA PHE A 67 12.24 18.26 9.94
C PHE A 67 11.98 16.98 10.74
N ASN A 68 12.97 16.10 10.89
CA ASN A 68 12.82 14.86 11.63
C ASN A 68 12.54 15.11 13.12
N LYS A 69 13.16 16.14 13.72
CA LYS A 69 12.85 16.55 15.10
C LYS A 69 11.42 17.03 15.23
N ALA A 70 10.99 17.92 14.34
CA ALA A 70 9.62 18.44 14.32
C ALA A 70 8.60 17.32 14.05
N TRP A 71 8.90 16.38 13.13
CA TRP A 71 8.05 15.22 12.87
C TRP A 71 7.85 14.38 14.13
N PHE A 72 8.93 14.10 14.86
CA PHE A 72 8.86 13.28 16.08
C PHE A 72 8.05 13.99 17.19
N GLU A 73 8.26 15.30 17.39
CA GLU A 73 7.48 16.13 18.31
C GLU A 73 5.98 16.08 17.98
N ILE A 74 5.62 16.39 16.73
CA ILE A 74 4.22 16.42 16.28
C ILE A 74 3.55 15.04 16.44
N VAL A 75 4.24 13.96 16.11
CA VAL A 75 3.70 12.59 16.25
C VAL A 75 3.52 12.22 17.72
N LYS A 76 4.47 12.61 18.58
CA LYS A 76 4.41 12.38 20.03
C LYS A 76 3.26 13.14 20.68
N ASP A 77 3.04 14.38 20.26
CA ASP A 77 2.01 15.24 20.86
C ASP A 77 0.61 14.96 20.26
N ASN A 78 0.55 14.32 19.08
CA ASN A 78 -0.71 13.95 18.41
C ASN A 78 -0.76 12.46 18.02
N PRO A 79 -0.57 11.51 18.98
CA PRO A 79 -0.34 10.10 18.65
C PRO A 79 -1.54 9.44 17.97
N ILE A 80 -2.75 9.78 18.36
CA ILE A 80 -3.98 9.22 17.79
C ILE A 80 -4.16 9.67 16.34
N ILE A 81 -3.96 10.96 16.05
CA ILE A 81 -4.08 11.48 14.67
C ILE A 81 -2.97 10.93 13.78
N ALA A 82 -1.77 10.79 14.31
CA ALA A 82 -0.63 10.22 13.59
C ALA A 82 -0.85 8.73 13.28
N LEU A 83 -1.39 7.97 14.24
CA LEU A 83 -1.75 6.56 14.04
C LEU A 83 -2.89 6.41 13.03
N ASP A 84 -3.96 7.23 13.14
CA ASP A 84 -5.05 7.28 12.15
C ASP A 84 -4.50 7.50 10.74
N ALA A 85 -3.59 8.46 10.56
CA ALA A 85 -2.96 8.73 9.27
C ALA A 85 -2.11 7.56 8.75
N LEU A 86 -1.45 6.80 9.62
CA LEU A 86 -0.68 5.63 9.25
C LEU A 86 -1.61 4.49 8.82
N LEU A 87 -2.62 4.18 9.63
CA LEU A 87 -3.56 3.10 9.37
C LEU A 87 -4.43 3.38 8.13
N ALA A 88 -4.85 4.63 7.93
CA ALA A 88 -5.57 5.02 6.73
C ALA A 88 -4.77 4.76 5.44
N LYS A 89 -3.44 4.89 5.50
CA LYS A 89 -2.55 4.63 4.37
C LYS A 89 -2.38 3.16 4.03
N CYS A 90 -2.40 2.27 5.01
CA CYS A 90 -2.23 0.84 4.78
C CYS A 90 -3.57 0.09 4.67
N PHE A 91 -4.69 0.74 4.97
CA PHE A 91 -6.02 0.13 4.99
C PHE A 91 -6.36 -0.64 3.72
N GLY A 92 -6.09 -0.06 2.54
CA GLY A 92 -6.41 -0.66 1.26
C GLY A 92 -5.72 -2.01 1.00
N TYR A 93 -4.53 -2.25 1.55
CA TYR A 93 -3.85 -3.54 1.42
C TYR A 93 -4.59 -4.68 2.12
N PHE A 94 -5.40 -4.37 3.14
CA PHE A 94 -6.09 -5.34 4.00
C PHE A 94 -7.62 -5.30 3.83
N ASN A 95 -8.13 -4.49 2.90
CA ASN A 95 -9.55 -4.38 2.59
C ASN A 95 -9.86 -4.95 1.21
N VAL A 96 -10.48 -6.12 1.15
CA VAL A 96 -10.80 -6.84 -0.09
C VAL A 96 -11.74 -6.05 -1.00
N ASN A 97 -12.55 -5.14 -0.44
CA ASN A 97 -13.50 -4.32 -1.20
C ASN A 97 -12.87 -3.04 -1.78
N ASP A 98 -11.64 -2.69 -1.35
CA ASP A 98 -10.94 -1.52 -1.88
C ASP A 98 -10.20 -1.91 -3.17
N GLN A 99 -10.56 -1.27 -4.29
CA GLN A 99 -9.92 -1.56 -5.57
C GLN A 99 -8.49 -1.01 -5.55
N PRO A 100 -7.47 -1.86 -5.78
CA PRO A 100 -6.09 -1.40 -5.87
C PRO A 100 -5.88 -0.42 -7.01
N TYR A 101 -5.01 0.55 -6.78
CA TYR A 101 -4.62 1.50 -7.81
C TYR A 101 -3.73 0.81 -8.86
N VAL A 102 -4.17 0.82 -10.12
CA VAL A 102 -3.43 0.29 -11.27
C VAL A 102 -3.10 1.44 -12.22
N SER A 103 -1.82 1.77 -12.36
CA SER A 103 -1.37 2.90 -13.18
C SER A 103 -0.81 2.49 -14.56
N MET A 104 -1.08 1.28 -15.02
CA MET A 104 -0.44 0.71 -16.23
C MET A 104 -0.75 1.47 -17.53
N ASP A 105 -1.90 2.14 -17.61
CA ASP A 105 -2.30 2.85 -18.85
C ASP A 105 -1.50 4.13 -19.10
N TYR A 106 -0.91 4.70 -18.05
CA TYR A 106 -0.30 6.01 -18.09
C TYR A 106 1.01 6.09 -18.89
N TYR A 107 1.79 5.00 -18.90
CA TYR A 107 3.12 5.01 -19.50
C TYR A 107 3.12 4.67 -20.98
N VAL A 108 2.18 3.87 -21.44
CA VAL A 108 2.12 3.41 -22.84
C VAL A 108 1.68 4.53 -23.77
N THR A 109 0.83 5.44 -23.30
CA THR A 109 0.29 6.58 -24.06
C THR A 109 1.19 7.82 -24.00
N SER A 110 2.29 7.82 -23.19
CA SER A 110 3.16 8.98 -23.11
C SER A 110 3.92 9.21 -24.42
N ASP A 111 4.05 10.47 -24.83
CA ASP A 111 4.81 10.88 -26.02
C ASP A 111 6.24 10.34 -26.04
N TYR A 112 6.86 10.24 -24.85
CA TYR A 112 8.21 9.71 -24.72
C TYR A 112 8.28 8.23 -25.12
N VAL A 113 7.35 7.40 -24.63
CA VAL A 113 7.30 5.96 -24.94
C VAL A 113 6.96 5.78 -26.41
N GLN A 114 6.00 6.52 -26.96
CA GLN A 114 5.62 6.46 -28.37
C GLN A 114 6.78 6.82 -29.30
N LYS A 115 7.63 7.78 -28.92
CA LYS A 115 8.78 8.21 -29.74
C LYS A 115 9.99 7.27 -29.63
N ASN A 116 10.22 6.67 -28.44
CA ASN A 116 11.47 5.98 -28.16
C ASN A 116 11.35 4.46 -28.10
N SER A 117 10.15 3.87 -28.06
CA SER A 117 9.95 2.43 -28.03
C SER A 117 9.56 1.90 -29.41
N THR A 118 10.37 0.98 -29.95
CA THR A 118 10.11 0.35 -31.25
C THR A 118 9.06 -0.76 -31.18
N TRP A 119 8.96 -1.46 -30.09
CA TRP A 119 8.05 -2.62 -29.91
C TRP A 119 6.65 -2.22 -29.41
N ILE A 120 6.46 -1.03 -28.83
CA ILE A 120 5.16 -0.54 -28.38
C ILE A 120 4.38 0.14 -29.52
N LYS A 121 5.01 0.47 -30.66
CA LYS A 121 4.35 1.12 -31.79
C LYS A 121 3.22 0.28 -32.42
N ASP A 122 3.36 -1.05 -32.38
CA ASP A 122 2.38 -1.99 -32.92
C ASP A 122 1.34 -2.43 -31.86
N TYR A 123 1.22 -1.65 -30.79
CA TYR A 123 0.36 -1.95 -29.67
C TYR A 123 -1.12 -1.71 -30.04
N ASN A 124 -1.94 -2.75 -29.92
CA ASN A 124 -3.37 -2.67 -30.22
C ASN A 124 -4.14 -2.01 -29.07
N HIS A 125 -4.33 -0.69 -29.14
CA HIS A 125 -5.01 0.12 -28.13
C HIS A 125 -6.46 -0.33 -27.90
N ASP A 126 -7.20 -0.60 -28.96
CA ASP A 126 -8.62 -0.94 -28.88
C ASP A 126 -8.84 -2.23 -28.09
N TRP A 127 -8.04 -3.24 -28.38
CA TRP A 127 -8.08 -4.51 -27.64
C TRP A 127 -7.78 -4.34 -26.16
N ARG A 128 -6.77 -3.57 -25.84
CA ARG A 128 -6.39 -3.32 -24.46
C ARG A 128 -7.47 -2.53 -23.71
N GLU A 129 -8.05 -1.52 -24.32
CA GLU A 129 -9.12 -0.75 -23.71
C GLU A 129 -10.35 -1.62 -23.42
N HIS A 130 -10.71 -2.50 -24.37
CA HIS A 130 -11.79 -3.46 -24.16
C HIS A 130 -11.49 -4.42 -23.01
N ILE A 131 -10.28 -5.00 -22.95
CA ILE A 131 -9.88 -5.90 -21.88
C ILE A 131 -9.81 -5.14 -20.53
N ALA A 132 -9.21 -3.96 -20.51
CA ALA A 132 -9.14 -3.13 -19.29
C ALA A 132 -10.54 -2.72 -18.81
N GLY A 133 -11.45 -2.37 -19.73
CA GLY A 133 -12.85 -2.10 -19.42
C GLY A 133 -13.56 -3.31 -18.81
N PHE A 134 -13.43 -4.47 -19.44
CA PHE A 134 -13.98 -5.73 -18.93
C PHE A 134 -13.42 -6.10 -17.53
N THR A 135 -12.11 -6.06 -17.36
CA THR A 135 -11.47 -6.41 -16.07
C THR A 135 -11.85 -5.44 -14.97
N ARG A 136 -12.03 -4.15 -15.29
CA ARG A 136 -12.48 -3.14 -14.33
C ARG A 136 -13.92 -3.41 -13.87
N VAL A 137 -14.83 -3.73 -14.79
CA VAL A 137 -16.23 -4.09 -14.49
C VAL A 137 -16.26 -5.39 -13.68
N TRP A 138 -15.52 -6.40 -14.10
CA TRP A 138 -15.43 -7.69 -13.40
C TRP A 138 -14.88 -7.51 -11.98
N GLY A 139 -13.78 -6.76 -11.82
CA GLY A 139 -13.18 -6.45 -10.53
C GLY A 139 -14.14 -5.72 -9.57
N GLY A 140 -15.07 -4.93 -10.10
CA GLY A 140 -16.09 -4.22 -9.31
C GLY A 140 -17.23 -5.11 -8.78
N ILE A 141 -17.37 -6.38 -9.25
CA ILE A 141 -18.43 -7.26 -8.79
C ILE A 141 -18.08 -7.82 -7.40
N PRO A 142 -18.91 -7.57 -6.36
CA PRO A 142 -18.64 -8.10 -5.02
C PRO A 142 -18.43 -9.61 -5.03
N VAL A 143 -17.45 -10.09 -4.30
CA VAL A 143 -17.04 -11.51 -4.16
C VAL A 143 -16.41 -12.07 -5.44
N LEU A 144 -17.06 -11.96 -6.59
CA LEU A 144 -16.57 -12.52 -7.86
C LEU A 144 -15.35 -11.77 -8.41
N GLY A 145 -15.26 -10.48 -8.14
CA GLY A 145 -14.11 -9.65 -8.51
C GLY A 145 -12.92 -9.77 -7.57
N TRP A 146 -13.10 -10.20 -6.32
CA TRP A 146 -12.03 -10.26 -5.32
C TRP A 146 -10.76 -10.98 -5.78
N PRO A 147 -10.82 -12.13 -6.48
CA PRO A 147 -9.62 -12.80 -6.96
C PRO A 147 -8.78 -11.99 -7.97
N THR A 148 -9.32 -10.89 -8.50
CA THR A 148 -8.57 -9.98 -9.37
C THR A 148 -7.82 -8.88 -8.60
N HIS A 149 -8.02 -8.79 -7.27
CA HIS A 149 -7.41 -7.81 -6.40
C HIS A 149 -6.26 -8.41 -5.60
N GLY A 150 -5.11 -7.75 -5.55
CA GLY A 150 -3.96 -8.21 -4.76
C GLY A 150 -4.23 -8.29 -3.26
N ASN A 151 -5.06 -7.38 -2.72
CA ASN A 151 -5.47 -7.37 -1.32
C ASN A 151 -6.28 -8.63 -0.92
N PHE A 152 -7.00 -9.26 -1.85
CA PHE A 152 -7.62 -10.57 -1.61
C PHE A 152 -6.58 -11.61 -1.20
N TYR A 153 -5.47 -11.71 -1.92
CA TYR A 153 -4.39 -12.65 -1.62
C TYR A 153 -3.69 -12.34 -0.31
N VAL A 154 -3.54 -11.05 0.02
CA VAL A 154 -3.00 -10.62 1.33
C VAL A 154 -3.90 -11.12 2.46
N VAL A 155 -5.19 -10.84 2.40
CA VAL A 155 -6.16 -11.25 3.42
C VAL A 155 -6.25 -12.78 3.54
N MET A 156 -6.34 -13.48 2.41
CA MET A 156 -6.42 -14.96 2.41
C MET A 156 -5.14 -15.59 2.96
N THR A 157 -3.96 -15.04 2.67
CA THR A 157 -2.70 -15.51 3.26
C THR A 157 -2.67 -15.33 4.78
N LEU A 158 -3.18 -14.21 5.29
CA LEU A 158 -3.30 -13.99 6.74
C LEU A 158 -4.29 -14.97 7.38
N LEU A 159 -5.42 -15.26 6.73
CA LEU A 159 -6.41 -16.23 7.23
C LEU A 159 -5.83 -17.65 7.27
N ILE A 160 -5.07 -18.05 6.23
CA ILE A 160 -4.38 -19.35 6.24
C ILE A 160 -3.32 -19.37 7.34
N GLY A 161 -2.53 -18.31 7.50
CA GLY A 161 -1.56 -18.18 8.60
C GLY A 161 -2.22 -18.31 9.98
N ALA A 162 -3.37 -17.65 10.18
CA ALA A 162 -4.15 -17.79 11.41
C ALA A 162 -4.64 -19.25 11.64
N ALA A 163 -5.08 -19.93 10.58
CA ALA A 163 -5.46 -21.32 10.65
C ALA A 163 -4.27 -22.25 11.02
N GLU A 164 -3.07 -21.97 10.52
CA GLU A 164 -1.85 -22.68 10.89
C GLU A 164 -1.49 -22.48 12.38
N VAL A 165 -1.65 -21.26 12.92
CA VAL A 165 -1.47 -20.96 14.35
C VAL A 165 -2.47 -21.76 15.19
N ILE A 166 -3.76 -21.75 14.86
CA ILE A 166 -4.81 -22.50 15.57
C ILE A 166 -4.51 -23.99 15.58
N ARG A 167 -4.00 -24.54 14.47
CA ARG A 167 -3.61 -25.93 14.32
C ARG A 167 -2.23 -26.27 14.87
N ARG A 168 -1.52 -25.28 15.45
CA ARG A 168 -0.16 -25.39 16.01
C ARG A 168 0.88 -25.93 15.01
N ARG A 169 0.73 -25.61 13.73
CA ARG A 169 1.61 -26.04 12.64
C ARG A 169 2.76 -25.03 12.44
N TRP A 170 3.63 -24.91 13.44
CA TRP A 170 4.66 -23.88 13.51
C TRP A 170 5.68 -23.95 12.37
N LEU A 171 6.03 -25.17 11.91
CA LEU A 171 6.98 -25.34 10.79
C LEU A 171 6.38 -24.81 9.48
N THR A 172 5.12 -25.10 9.22
CA THR A 172 4.41 -24.57 8.04
C THR A 172 4.27 -23.06 8.14
N LEU A 173 3.98 -22.54 9.34
CA LEU A 173 3.87 -21.10 9.58
C LEU A 173 5.20 -20.37 9.30
N MET A 174 6.36 -21.00 9.49
CA MET A 174 7.67 -20.42 9.15
C MET A 174 7.77 -20.05 7.65
N THR A 175 7.08 -20.76 6.77
CA THR A 175 7.05 -20.44 5.34
C THR A 175 6.31 -19.13 5.04
N HIS A 176 5.49 -18.66 5.96
CA HIS A 176 4.78 -17.38 5.86
C HIS A 176 5.62 -16.17 6.28
N ILE A 177 6.76 -16.38 6.97
CA ILE A 177 7.58 -15.28 7.52
C ILE A 177 7.95 -14.23 6.47
N PRO A 178 8.47 -14.59 5.26
CA PRO A 178 8.80 -13.60 4.25
C PRO A 178 7.59 -12.74 3.83
N LEU A 179 6.41 -13.35 3.74
CA LEU A 179 5.17 -12.66 3.37
C LEU A 179 4.69 -11.75 4.51
N LEU A 180 4.80 -12.20 5.77
CA LEU A 180 4.46 -11.38 6.95
C LEU A 180 5.41 -10.18 7.08
N LEU A 181 6.69 -10.35 6.79
CA LEU A 181 7.65 -9.24 6.76
C LEU A 181 7.28 -8.23 5.65
N LEU A 182 6.92 -8.71 4.46
CA LEU A 182 6.45 -7.84 3.38
C LEU A 182 5.17 -7.07 3.79
N MET A 183 4.21 -7.74 4.42
CA MET A 183 3.01 -7.09 4.96
C MET A 183 3.36 -6.08 6.06
N GLY A 184 4.36 -6.37 6.89
CA GLY A 184 4.92 -5.43 7.86
C GLY A 184 5.46 -4.17 7.19
N VAL A 185 6.12 -4.28 6.04
CA VAL A 185 6.57 -3.12 5.25
C VAL A 185 5.36 -2.34 4.70
N MET A 186 4.30 -3.00 4.24
CA MET A 186 3.07 -2.33 3.79
C MET A 186 2.42 -1.50 4.90
N ILE A 187 2.58 -1.88 6.17
CA ILE A 187 2.06 -1.14 7.33
C ILE A 187 3.00 -0.01 7.73
N THR A 188 4.30 -0.27 7.83
CA THR A 188 5.28 0.69 8.37
C THR A 188 5.72 1.75 7.37
N ALA A 189 5.73 1.40 6.09
CA ALA A 189 6.09 2.29 4.99
C ALA A 189 4.99 2.31 3.90
N PRO A 190 3.75 2.64 4.24
CA PRO A 190 2.64 2.57 3.32
C PRO A 190 2.81 3.60 2.19
N ALA A 191 2.68 3.14 0.95
CA ALA A 191 2.87 3.96 -0.23
C ALA A 191 1.64 3.97 -1.15
N ASN A 192 0.44 3.96 -0.62
CA ASN A 192 -0.83 3.77 -1.30
C ASN A 192 -1.18 2.29 -1.53
N ASN A 193 -2.45 2.03 -1.90
CA ASN A 193 -2.95 0.71 -2.25
C ASN A 193 -2.53 0.32 -3.68
N PHE A 194 -1.22 0.18 -3.92
CA PHE A 194 -0.72 -0.22 -5.22
C PHE A 194 -0.70 -1.74 -5.39
N GLU A 195 -1.30 -2.23 -6.45
CA GLU A 195 -1.31 -3.64 -6.85
C GLU A 195 0.10 -4.25 -6.87
N ARG A 196 1.09 -3.53 -7.41
CA ARG A 196 2.47 -3.98 -7.51
C ARG A 196 3.12 -4.40 -6.18
N HIS A 197 2.68 -3.83 -5.06
CA HIS A 197 3.21 -4.18 -3.73
C HIS A 197 2.68 -5.53 -3.24
N MET A 198 1.53 -5.94 -3.74
CA MET A 198 0.86 -7.19 -3.36
C MET A 198 1.18 -8.35 -4.33
N LEU A 199 1.75 -8.06 -5.50
CA LEU A 199 2.10 -9.09 -6.50
C LEU A 199 2.92 -10.25 -5.93
N PRO A 200 3.96 -10.04 -5.09
CA PRO A 200 4.71 -11.16 -4.53
C PRO A 200 3.82 -12.10 -3.71
N VAL A 201 2.84 -11.55 -2.97
CA VAL A 201 1.88 -12.36 -2.20
C VAL A 201 0.98 -13.14 -3.15
N ALA A 202 0.45 -12.49 -4.19
CA ALA A 202 -0.41 -13.13 -5.19
C ALA A 202 0.30 -14.27 -5.92
N PHE A 203 1.56 -14.08 -6.32
CA PHE A 203 2.34 -15.13 -7.01
C PHE A 203 2.65 -16.34 -6.12
N VAL A 204 2.89 -16.12 -4.82
CA VAL A 204 3.22 -17.20 -3.87
C VAL A 204 1.96 -17.85 -3.29
N PHE A 205 0.80 -17.24 -3.43
CA PHE A 205 -0.45 -17.69 -2.81
C PHE A 205 -0.80 -19.15 -3.15
N GLY A 206 -0.63 -19.57 -4.40
CA GLY A 206 -0.87 -20.96 -4.81
C GLY A 206 -0.03 -21.96 -4.01
N PHE A 207 1.25 -21.62 -3.75
CA PHE A 207 2.13 -22.43 -2.89
C PHE A 207 1.63 -22.48 -1.45
N VAL A 208 1.19 -21.38 -0.89
CA VAL A 208 0.63 -21.30 0.47
C VAL A 208 -0.60 -22.22 0.60
N VAL A 209 -1.54 -22.13 -0.36
CA VAL A 209 -2.75 -22.97 -0.38
C VAL A 209 -2.42 -24.45 -0.50
N LEU A 210 -1.53 -24.83 -1.42
CA LEU A 210 -1.14 -26.22 -1.63
C LEU A 210 -0.43 -26.81 -0.40
N THR A 211 0.43 -26.03 0.25
CA THR A 211 1.13 -26.43 1.48
C THR A 211 0.11 -26.66 2.60
N TYR A 212 -0.81 -25.72 2.82
CA TYR A 212 -1.87 -25.86 3.81
C TYR A 212 -2.75 -27.10 3.57
N TRP A 213 -3.11 -27.34 2.31
CA TRP A 213 -3.93 -28.49 1.93
C TRP A 213 -3.19 -29.80 2.18
N ARG A 214 -1.95 -29.92 1.73
CA ARG A 214 -1.10 -31.11 1.95
C ARG A 214 -1.00 -31.46 3.43
N GLU A 215 -0.67 -30.49 4.27
CA GLU A 215 -0.56 -30.69 5.72
C GLU A 215 -1.92 -31.09 6.35
N SER A 216 -3.01 -30.53 5.84
CA SER A 216 -4.35 -30.87 6.31
C SER A 216 -4.76 -32.30 5.95
N LEU A 217 -4.36 -32.79 4.78
CA LEU A 217 -4.58 -34.18 4.39
C LEU A 217 -3.75 -35.14 5.25
N ALA A 218 -2.46 -34.83 5.46
CA ALA A 218 -1.58 -35.63 6.30
C ALA A 218 -2.09 -35.75 7.75
N GLU A 219 -2.63 -34.67 8.30
CA GLU A 219 -3.24 -34.67 9.64
C GLU A 219 -4.47 -35.57 9.71
N ARG A 220 -5.37 -35.50 8.73
CA ARG A 220 -6.55 -36.39 8.65
C ARG A 220 -6.15 -37.86 8.57
N GLN A 221 -5.15 -38.20 7.78
CA GLN A 221 -4.63 -39.57 7.65
C GLN A 221 -4.08 -40.10 8.98
N ARG A 222 -3.31 -39.28 9.73
CA ARG A 222 -2.79 -39.62 11.05
C ARG A 222 -3.94 -39.88 12.04
N GLN A 223 -4.96 -39.03 12.06
CA GLN A 223 -6.12 -39.18 12.92
C GLN A 223 -6.89 -40.45 12.63
N SER A 224 -7.07 -40.78 11.35
CA SER A 224 -7.74 -42.04 10.93
C SER A 224 -6.95 -43.30 11.35
N ALA A 225 -5.60 -43.22 11.27
CA ALA A 225 -4.74 -44.34 11.64
C ALA A 225 -4.66 -44.58 13.18
N THR A 226 -5.00 -43.59 13.99
CA THR A 226 -5.03 -43.71 15.46
C THR A 226 -6.37 -44.21 16.00
N LEU A 227 -7.41 -44.28 15.16
CA LEU A 227 -8.74 -44.77 15.52
C LEU A 227 -8.94 -46.27 15.17
N HIS A 228 -7.98 -46.89 14.52
CA HIS A 228 -7.90 -48.32 14.23
C HIS A 228 -6.76 -48.96 15.00
#